data_2eab064110a996e315fab49ab8a1f4dd
#
_entry.id   2eab064110a996e315fab49ab8a1f4dd
#
_cell.length_a   1.000
_cell.length_b   1.000
_cell.length_c   1.000
_cell.angle_alpha   90.00
_cell.angle_beta   90.00
_cell.angle_gamma   90.00
#
_symmetry.space_group_name_H-M   'P 1'
#
loop_
_entity.id
_entity.type
_entity.pdbx_description
1 polymer ?
#
loop_
_entity_poly.entity_id
_entity_poly.type
_entity_poly.pdbx_seq_one_letter_code
_entity_poly.pdbx_strand_id
1 'polypeptide(L)'
;FRIPNCQFLLAVLTEVGPLLVTSANLAAATTPKTVQAVLEQLTAVPDLVVDGETGNDVASTLVNCSHNPAMIERIGAVAVEDLSKWLAVKHG
;
A
#
# COMPACT_ATOMS: atom_id res chain seq x y z
N PHE A 1 -5.35 -2.57 8.73
CA PHE A 1 -4.82 -1.34 9.33
C PHE A 1 -3.35 -1.15 8.96
N ARG A 2 -2.96 0.09 8.79
CA ARG A 2 -1.60 0.45 8.44
C ARG A 2 -1.15 1.70 9.18
N ILE A 3 0.07 1.70 9.69
CA ILE A 3 0.75 2.86 10.24
C ILE A 3 1.90 3.19 9.27
N PRO A 4 1.78 4.25 8.45
CA PRO A 4 2.79 4.53 7.43
C PRO A 4 4.09 5.06 8.03
N ASN A 5 5.21 4.68 7.44
CA ASN A 5 6.52 5.24 7.80
C ASN A 5 6.74 6.56 7.05
N CYS A 6 5.95 7.56 7.40
CA CYS A 6 6.01 8.89 6.79
C CYS A 6 5.60 9.92 7.84
N GLN A 7 6.52 10.79 8.23
CA GLN A 7 6.28 11.76 9.30
C GLN A 7 5.14 12.72 8.98
N PHE A 8 5.04 13.16 7.73
CA PHE A 8 3.94 14.02 7.30
C PHE A 8 2.57 13.33 7.50
N LEU A 9 2.44 12.09 7.03
CA LEU A 9 1.18 11.34 7.18
C LEU A 9 0.87 11.04 8.64
N LEU A 10 1.87 10.75 9.46
CA LEU A 10 1.66 10.52 10.89
C LEU A 10 1.14 11.79 11.58
N ALA A 11 1.65 12.96 11.19
CA ALA A 11 1.17 14.23 11.71
C ALA A 11 -0.30 14.49 11.30
N VAL A 12 -0.65 14.22 10.05
CA VAL A 12 -2.04 14.33 9.57
C VAL A 12 -2.96 13.40 10.37
N LEU A 13 -2.56 12.14 10.54
CA LEU A 13 -3.37 11.16 11.26
C LEU A 13 -3.53 11.52 12.74
N THR A 14 -2.53 12.16 13.34
CA THR A 14 -2.61 12.65 14.72
C THR A 14 -3.69 13.72 14.86
N GLU A 15 -3.84 14.57 13.85
CA GLU A 15 -4.84 15.65 13.86
C GLU A 15 -6.25 15.16 13.53
N VAL A 16 -6.41 14.26 12.57
CA VAL A 16 -7.72 13.90 12.02
C VAL A 16 -8.20 12.51 12.42
N GLY A 17 -7.31 11.66 12.97
CA GLY A 17 -7.63 10.26 13.29
C GLY A 17 -7.53 9.33 12.08
N PRO A 18 -7.99 8.08 12.24
CA PRO A 18 -7.91 7.09 11.16
C PRO A 18 -8.64 7.51 9.90
N LEU A 19 -8.06 7.20 8.74
CA LEU A 19 -8.60 7.54 7.42
C LEU A 19 -8.71 6.29 6.55
N LEU A 20 -9.72 6.27 5.70
CA LEU A 20 -9.82 5.31 4.59
C LEU A 20 -9.09 5.90 3.39
N VAL A 21 -8.15 5.14 2.84
CA VAL A 21 -7.33 5.60 1.71
C VAL A 21 -7.26 4.54 0.63
N THR A 22 -7.05 5.00 -0.61
CA THR A 22 -6.81 4.13 -1.76
C THR A 22 -5.52 4.56 -2.45
N SER A 23 -5.01 3.72 -3.35
CA SER A 23 -3.97 4.16 -4.28
C SER A 23 -4.56 5.17 -5.26
N ALA A 24 -3.76 6.14 -5.67
CA ALA A 24 -4.19 7.23 -6.56
C ALA A 24 -3.85 6.88 -8.02
N ASN A 25 -4.57 5.88 -8.57
CA ASN A 25 -4.38 5.43 -9.94
C ASN A 25 -5.68 4.85 -10.48
N LEU A 26 -5.77 4.72 -11.80
CA LEU A 26 -6.87 3.98 -12.41
C LEU A 26 -6.75 2.50 -12.07
N ALA A 27 -7.89 1.82 -11.99
CA ALA A 27 -7.92 0.38 -11.73
C ALA A 27 -7.09 -0.37 -12.75
N ALA A 28 -6.27 -1.33 -12.27
CA ALA A 28 -5.35 -2.15 -13.06
C ALA A 28 -4.20 -1.37 -13.73
N ALA A 29 -4.08 -0.07 -13.51
CA ALA A 29 -2.94 0.72 -13.97
C ALA A 29 -1.79 0.67 -12.95
N THR A 30 -0.57 0.94 -13.42
CA THR A 30 0.59 1.09 -12.54
C THR A 30 0.40 2.28 -11.61
N THR A 31 0.69 2.08 -10.32
CA THR A 31 0.62 3.16 -9.34
C THR A 31 1.72 4.19 -9.62
N PRO A 32 1.35 5.46 -9.88
CA PRO A 32 2.35 6.49 -10.17
C PRO A 32 3.11 6.93 -8.92
N LYS A 33 4.31 7.45 -9.11
CA LYS A 33 5.20 7.87 -8.03
C LYS A 33 5.21 9.38 -7.78
N THR A 34 4.73 10.17 -8.73
CA THR A 34 4.74 11.63 -8.65
C THR A 34 3.33 12.19 -8.69
N VAL A 35 3.16 13.39 -8.15
CA VAL A 35 1.89 14.11 -8.19
C VAL A 35 1.43 14.33 -9.64
N GLN A 36 2.35 14.73 -10.52
CA GLN A 36 2.00 14.97 -11.91
C GLN A 36 1.46 13.70 -12.59
N ALA A 37 2.13 12.56 -12.38
CA ALA A 37 1.67 11.29 -12.95
C ALA A 37 0.32 10.86 -12.39
N VAL A 38 0.05 11.15 -11.10
CA VAL A 38 -1.25 10.91 -10.47
C VAL A 38 -2.33 11.74 -11.15
N LEU A 39 -2.11 13.04 -11.29
CA LEU A 39 -3.10 13.96 -11.88
C LEU A 39 -3.41 13.64 -13.34
N GLU A 40 -2.46 13.10 -14.08
CA GLU A 40 -2.67 12.63 -15.45
C GLU A 40 -3.62 11.45 -15.55
N GLN A 41 -3.66 10.60 -14.51
CA GLN A 41 -4.53 9.43 -14.48
C GLN A 41 -5.94 9.74 -13.96
N LEU A 42 -6.07 10.72 -13.07
CA LEU A 42 -7.35 11.01 -12.43
C LEU A 42 -8.31 11.72 -13.39
N THR A 43 -9.59 11.38 -13.28
CA THR A 43 -10.65 11.99 -14.11
C THR A 43 -11.14 13.31 -13.55
N ALA A 44 -10.81 13.61 -12.30
CA ALA A 44 -11.18 14.85 -11.61
C ALA A 44 -10.03 15.33 -10.73
N VAL A 45 -9.95 16.63 -10.50
CA VAL A 45 -8.91 17.22 -9.63
C VAL A 45 -9.34 17.10 -8.18
N PRO A 46 -8.46 16.58 -7.29
CA PRO A 46 -8.74 16.55 -5.85
C PRO A 46 -8.81 17.96 -5.26
N ASP A 47 -9.49 18.11 -4.12
CA ASP A 47 -9.60 19.39 -3.43
C ASP A 47 -8.25 19.90 -2.92
N LEU A 48 -7.37 18.99 -2.52
CA LEU A 48 -6.03 19.32 -2.02
C LEU A 48 -5.02 18.31 -2.56
N VAL A 49 -3.90 18.82 -3.04
CA VAL A 49 -2.80 18.00 -3.55
C VAL A 49 -1.54 18.34 -2.78
N VAL A 50 -0.90 17.30 -2.22
CA VAL A 50 0.39 17.44 -1.53
C VAL A 50 1.48 16.93 -2.45
N ASP A 51 2.42 17.79 -2.83
CA ASP A 51 3.50 17.44 -3.73
C ASP A 51 4.57 16.60 -3.03
N GLY A 52 5.02 15.56 -3.70
CA GLY A 52 6.03 14.63 -3.20
C GLY A 52 6.10 13.39 -4.07
N GLU A 53 7.06 12.55 -3.77
CA GLU A 53 7.23 11.27 -4.45
C GLU A 53 7.00 10.12 -3.47
N THR A 54 6.49 9.00 -3.98
CA THR A 54 6.37 7.78 -3.18
C THR A 54 7.74 7.14 -2.98
N GLY A 55 8.00 6.63 -1.78
CA GLY A 55 9.30 6.05 -1.45
C GLY A 55 9.49 4.62 -1.92
N ASN A 56 8.41 3.91 -2.26
CA ASN A 56 8.47 2.49 -2.59
C ASN A 56 7.33 2.12 -3.54
N ASP A 57 7.67 1.42 -4.63
CA ASP A 57 6.72 0.98 -5.65
C ASP A 57 6.44 -0.53 -5.58
N VAL A 58 7.03 -1.25 -4.64
CA VAL A 58 6.80 -2.69 -4.46
C VAL A 58 5.53 -2.90 -3.64
N ALA A 59 4.59 -3.64 -4.18
CA ALA A 59 3.35 -3.97 -3.50
C ALA A 59 3.61 -4.85 -2.26
N SER A 60 2.67 -4.83 -1.32
CA SER A 60 2.74 -5.68 -0.14
C SER A 60 2.56 -7.15 -0.49
N THR A 61 3.17 -8.03 0.31
CA THR A 61 2.89 -9.47 0.24
C THR A 61 1.48 -9.71 0.77
N LEU A 62 0.68 -10.47 0.03
CA LEU A 62 -0.70 -10.78 0.40
C LEU A 62 -0.80 -12.20 0.90
N VAL A 63 -1.25 -12.35 2.15
CA VAL A 63 -1.39 -13.65 2.82
C VAL A 63 -2.87 -13.87 3.14
N ASN A 64 -3.41 -14.97 2.65
CA ASN A 64 -4.78 -15.39 2.97
C ASN A 64 -4.77 -16.29 4.21
N CYS A 65 -5.22 -15.74 5.33
CA CYS A 65 -5.24 -16.44 6.62
C CYS A 65 -6.51 -17.27 6.84
N SER A 66 -7.41 -17.33 5.87
CA SER A 66 -8.60 -18.19 5.95
C SER A 66 -8.30 -19.67 5.68
N HIS A 67 -7.10 -19.97 5.23
CA HIS A 67 -6.61 -21.34 5.03
C HIS A 67 -5.68 -21.76 6.17
N ASN A 68 -5.55 -23.06 6.38
CA ASN A 68 -4.63 -23.66 7.34
C ASN A 68 -3.78 -24.73 6.64
N PRO A 69 -2.47 -24.51 6.40
CA PRO A 69 -1.72 -23.28 6.68
C PRO A 69 -2.16 -22.09 5.82
N ALA A 70 -1.82 -20.88 6.25
CA ALA A 70 -2.11 -19.65 5.51
C ALA A 70 -1.45 -19.72 4.12
N MET A 71 -2.12 -19.13 3.13
CA MET A 71 -1.68 -19.20 1.72
C MET A 71 -1.17 -17.84 1.25
N ILE A 72 0.00 -17.83 0.62
CA ILE A 72 0.54 -16.63 -0.01
C ILE A 72 -0.10 -16.48 -1.39
N GLU A 73 -0.88 -15.43 -1.59
CA GLU A 73 -1.56 -15.13 -2.85
C GLU A 73 -0.77 -14.18 -3.74
N ARG A 74 0.13 -13.38 -3.16
CA ARG A 74 1.00 -12.48 -3.90
C ARG A 74 2.28 -12.25 -3.11
N ILE A 75 3.43 -12.45 -3.74
CA ILE A 75 4.73 -12.12 -3.18
C ILE A 75 5.00 -10.63 -3.44
N GLY A 76 5.35 -9.91 -2.39
CA GLY A 76 5.65 -8.48 -2.45
C GLY A 76 6.88 -8.13 -1.63
N ALA A 77 6.82 -6.99 -0.93
CA ALA A 77 7.97 -6.43 -0.20
C ALA A 77 8.48 -7.32 0.93
N VAL A 78 7.61 -8.12 1.55
CA VAL A 78 8.01 -9.06 2.60
C VAL A 78 8.26 -10.42 1.98
N ALA A 79 9.47 -10.96 2.17
CA ALA A 79 9.86 -12.22 1.59
C ALA A 79 9.19 -13.41 2.30
N VAL A 80 8.98 -14.51 1.55
CA VAL A 80 8.38 -15.73 2.10
C VAL A 80 9.20 -16.26 3.28
N GLU A 81 10.52 -16.20 3.19
CA GLU A 81 11.44 -16.65 4.24
C GLU A 81 11.21 -15.89 5.56
N ASP A 82 10.93 -14.59 5.49
CA ASP A 82 10.66 -13.78 6.65
C ASP A 82 9.30 -14.11 7.27
N LEU A 83 8.29 -14.37 6.45
CA LEU A 83 6.97 -14.79 6.92
C LEU A 83 7.02 -16.16 7.60
N SER A 84 7.79 -17.08 7.04
CA SER A 84 7.90 -18.46 7.56
C SER A 84 8.48 -18.53 8.96
N LYS A 85 9.17 -17.48 9.42
CA LYS A 85 9.68 -17.40 10.79
C LYS A 85 8.57 -17.17 11.82
N TRP A 86 7.44 -16.63 11.40
CA TRP A 86 6.37 -16.19 12.28
C TRP A 86 5.11 -17.03 12.17
N LEU A 87 4.84 -17.60 11.01
CA LEU A 87 3.66 -18.42 10.80
C LEU A 87 3.89 -19.44 9.68
N ALA A 88 3.15 -20.55 9.74
CA ALA A 88 3.16 -21.53 8.67
C ALA A 88 2.42 -20.96 7.45
N VAL A 89 3.11 -20.88 6.31
CA VAL A 89 2.54 -20.40 5.07
C VAL A 89 2.73 -21.41 3.96
N LYS A 90 1.76 -21.46 3.05
CA LYS A 90 1.80 -22.25 1.83
C LYS A 90 1.86 -21.31 0.63
N HIS A 91 2.80 -21.59 -0.26
CA HIS A 91 2.93 -20.86 -1.51
C HIS A 91 2.08 -21.55 -2.57
N GLY A 92 1.06 -20.86 -3.02
CA GLY A 92 0.14 -21.41 -4.02
C GLY A 92 0.22 -20.76 -5.36
#